data_df5ab1599519aafc46ffb14c08c5e536
#
_entry.id   df5ab1599519aafc46ffb14c08c5e536
#
_cell.length_a   1.000
_cell.length_b   1.000
_cell.length_c   1.000
_cell.angle_alpha   90.00
_cell.angle_beta   90.00
_cell.angle_gamma   90.00
#
_symmetry.space_group_name_H-M   'P 1'
#
loop_
_entity.id
_entity.type
_entity.pdbx_description
1 polymer ?
#
loop_
_entity_poly.entity_id
_entity_poly.type
_entity_poly.pdbx_seq_one_letter_code
_entity_poly.pdbx_strand_id
1 'polypeptide(L)'
;GEASFSLIFPLLPPTVKVIDFIESDCEDCFKVWGIHLDGKLPELDLSDDVKKQKLNYAEPLPKAELKDGKSVITGRLLDYEKHYALPFSCRICDLLTAKFEDTEIKVNEDGTFRTEIELCAPTTVSFSVGRDIYFDVFLVPGGELDMAVNLRELSRSESKLLKGKRAGGKKVYFSGTMAALNDEMITDDEHLMDVWGMVHWNMNDLYNMTAGQYKAYWLKKYEETKSAICSDKKRSQAYRNLLLAQNDLLCTL
;
A
#
# COMPACT_ATOMS: atom_id res chain seq x y z
N GLY A 1 15.95 4.83 22.65
CA GLY A 1 16.05 3.92 23.79
C GLY A 1 14.83 3.01 23.84
N GLU A 2 15.02 1.76 24.21
CA GLU A 2 13.93 0.82 24.48
C GLU A 2 13.43 1.07 25.90
N ALA A 3 12.11 1.17 26.09
CA ALA A 3 11.47 1.19 27.39
C ALA A 3 10.62 -0.07 27.51
N SER A 4 10.75 -0.79 28.63
CA SER A 4 9.91 -1.94 28.97
C SER A 4 9.07 -1.59 30.18
N PHE A 5 7.78 -1.86 30.11
CA PHE A 5 6.86 -1.71 31.21
C PHE A 5 5.91 -2.91 31.28
N SER A 6 5.42 -3.18 32.49
CA SER A 6 4.46 -4.26 32.72
C SER A 6 3.11 -3.66 33.10
N LEU A 7 2.06 -4.16 32.49
CA LEU A 7 0.69 -3.82 32.81
C LEU A 7 0.06 -5.00 33.58
N ILE A 8 -0.61 -4.71 34.68
CA ILE A 8 -1.31 -5.70 35.49
C ILE A 8 -2.80 -5.49 35.32
N PHE A 9 -3.47 -6.51 34.82
CA PHE A 9 -4.91 -6.53 34.63
C PHE A 9 -5.62 -7.42 35.65
N PRO A 10 -6.92 -7.22 35.90
CA PRO A 10 -7.74 -8.17 36.65
C PRO A 10 -7.69 -9.58 36.04
N LEU A 11 -7.95 -10.58 36.83
CA LEU A 11 -7.96 -11.98 36.39
C LEU A 11 -9.01 -12.15 35.26
N LEU A 12 -8.57 -12.62 34.13
CA LEU A 12 -9.45 -12.87 32.98
C LEU A 12 -10.11 -14.26 33.12
N PRO A 13 -11.36 -14.42 32.70
CA PRO A 13 -11.99 -15.74 32.61
C PRO A 13 -11.15 -16.69 31.75
N PRO A 14 -11.01 -17.98 32.14
CA PRO A 14 -10.20 -18.94 31.37
C PRO A 14 -10.66 -19.18 29.92
N THR A 15 -11.88 -18.78 29.62
CA THR A 15 -12.48 -18.89 28.27
C THR A 15 -12.06 -17.78 27.32
N VAL A 16 -11.51 -16.68 27.84
CA VAL A 16 -11.05 -15.54 27.04
C VAL A 16 -9.73 -15.90 26.35
N LYS A 17 -9.71 -15.89 25.03
CA LYS A 17 -8.54 -16.21 24.22
C LYS A 17 -7.95 -14.98 23.52
N VAL A 18 -8.78 -13.98 23.27
CA VAL A 18 -8.41 -12.76 22.55
C VAL A 18 -8.88 -11.57 23.36
N ILE A 19 -8.06 -10.55 23.43
CA ILE A 19 -8.38 -9.27 24.07
C ILE A 19 -7.95 -8.12 23.16
N ASP A 20 -8.61 -6.98 23.34
CA ASP A 20 -8.18 -5.73 22.77
C ASP A 20 -7.62 -4.83 23.87
N PHE A 21 -6.53 -4.11 23.56
CA PHE A 21 -6.00 -3.09 24.44
C PHE A 21 -6.37 -1.72 23.91
N ILE A 22 -7.12 -0.97 24.71
CA ILE A 22 -7.57 0.38 24.39
C ILE A 22 -7.13 1.31 25.53
N GLU A 23 -6.33 2.32 25.19
CA GLU A 23 -5.75 3.24 26.17
C GLU A 23 -6.84 4.06 26.88
N SER A 24 -7.88 4.50 26.16
CA SER A 24 -8.99 5.29 26.67
C SER A 24 -10.15 5.37 25.66
N ASP A 25 -11.26 6.01 26.03
CA ASP A 25 -12.44 6.21 25.20
C ASP A 25 -12.30 7.34 24.16
N CYS A 26 -11.10 7.76 23.84
CA CYS A 26 -10.88 8.79 22.84
C CYS A 26 -10.74 8.21 21.43
N GLU A 27 -11.09 8.99 20.41
CA GLU A 27 -10.95 8.57 19.00
C GLU A 27 -9.50 8.35 18.60
N ASP A 28 -8.58 9.20 19.13
CA ASP A 28 -7.15 9.21 18.78
C ASP A 28 -6.26 8.42 19.74
N CYS A 29 -6.84 7.64 20.65
CA CYS A 29 -6.10 6.85 21.61
C CYS A 29 -5.40 5.66 20.95
N PHE A 30 -4.30 5.25 21.57
CA PHE A 30 -3.57 4.04 21.21
C PHE A 30 -4.46 2.81 21.41
N LYS A 31 -4.59 2.01 20.37
CA LYS A 31 -5.41 0.78 20.36
C LYS A 31 -4.61 -0.35 19.74
N VAL A 32 -4.64 -1.53 20.37
CA VAL A 32 -4.10 -2.77 19.83
C VAL A 32 -5.22 -3.79 19.81
N TRP A 33 -5.55 -4.22 18.62
CA TRP A 33 -6.64 -5.16 18.39
C TRP A 33 -6.15 -6.59 18.31
N GLY A 34 -6.97 -7.54 18.73
CA GLY A 34 -6.78 -8.96 18.48
C GLY A 34 -5.53 -9.54 19.15
N ILE A 35 -5.24 -9.21 20.42
CA ILE A 35 -4.13 -9.80 21.16
C ILE A 35 -4.50 -11.23 21.58
N HIS A 36 -3.87 -12.23 20.98
CA HIS A 36 -4.06 -13.64 21.30
C HIS A 36 -3.26 -14.02 22.55
N LEU A 37 -3.96 -14.45 23.59
CA LEU A 37 -3.36 -14.78 24.90
C LEU A 37 -2.54 -16.07 24.89
N ASP A 38 -2.74 -16.94 23.92
CA ASP A 38 -1.93 -18.16 23.72
C ASP A 38 -0.65 -17.90 22.88
N GLY A 39 -0.43 -16.68 22.46
CA GLY A 39 0.70 -16.27 21.63
C GLY A 39 0.68 -16.80 20.21
N LYS A 40 -0.43 -17.43 19.78
CA LYS A 40 -0.58 -17.97 18.42
C LYS A 40 -1.38 -17.00 17.57
N LEU A 41 -0.91 -16.75 16.37
CA LEU A 41 -1.69 -16.03 15.36
C LEU A 41 -2.59 -17.03 14.62
N PRO A 42 -3.89 -16.74 14.44
CA PRO A 42 -4.74 -17.58 13.62
C PRO A 42 -4.25 -17.59 12.17
N GLU A 43 -4.56 -18.67 11.45
CA GLU A 43 -4.37 -18.70 10.01
C GLU A 43 -5.25 -17.63 9.35
N LEU A 44 -4.75 -17.04 8.27
CA LEU A 44 -5.53 -16.09 7.47
C LEU A 44 -6.66 -16.83 6.76
N ASP A 45 -7.87 -16.31 6.88
CA ASP A 45 -9.04 -16.81 6.15
C ASP A 45 -9.00 -16.32 4.69
N LEU A 46 -8.14 -16.96 3.89
CA LEU A 46 -8.05 -16.73 2.46
C LEU A 46 -9.02 -17.68 1.73
N SER A 47 -9.76 -17.13 0.78
CA SER A 47 -10.56 -17.95 -0.13
C SER A 47 -9.68 -18.89 -0.95
N ASP A 48 -10.25 -20.01 -1.38
CA ASP A 48 -9.53 -20.99 -2.21
C ASP A 48 -9.05 -20.38 -3.54
N ASP A 49 -9.80 -19.42 -4.08
CA ASP A 49 -9.44 -18.72 -5.33
C ASP A 49 -8.18 -17.87 -5.14
N VAL A 50 -8.07 -17.14 -4.03
CA VAL A 50 -6.86 -16.37 -3.69
C VAL A 50 -5.67 -17.30 -3.48
N LYS A 51 -5.85 -18.43 -2.77
CA LYS A 51 -4.76 -19.41 -2.53
C LYS A 51 -4.21 -20.05 -3.79
N LYS A 52 -5.08 -20.29 -4.79
CA LYS A 52 -4.74 -21.00 -6.04
C LYS A 52 -4.40 -20.06 -7.20
N GLN A 53 -4.51 -18.76 -6.98
CA GLN A 53 -4.31 -17.77 -8.04
C GLN A 53 -2.91 -17.81 -8.63
N LYS A 54 -2.87 -17.75 -9.97
CA LYS A 54 -1.64 -17.57 -10.73
C LYS A 54 -1.62 -16.18 -11.34
N LEU A 55 -0.68 -15.35 -10.90
CA LEU A 55 -0.49 -14.01 -11.43
C LEU A 55 0.23 -14.08 -12.80
N ASN A 56 -0.21 -13.24 -13.74
CA ASN A 56 0.39 -13.15 -15.07
C ASN A 56 1.37 -11.98 -15.14
N TYR A 57 2.63 -12.22 -14.78
CA TYR A 57 3.70 -11.21 -14.86
C TYR A 57 4.13 -10.86 -16.30
N ALA A 58 3.56 -11.51 -17.31
CA ALA A 58 3.76 -11.16 -18.72
C ALA A 58 2.68 -10.20 -19.25
N GLU A 59 1.69 -9.82 -18.43
CA GLU A 59 0.68 -8.84 -18.79
C GLU A 59 1.36 -7.48 -19.06
N PRO A 60 1.15 -6.89 -20.27
CA PRO A 60 1.80 -5.63 -20.61
C PRO A 60 1.15 -4.46 -19.89
N LEU A 61 1.94 -3.43 -19.61
CA LEU A 61 1.40 -2.15 -19.15
C LEU A 61 0.43 -1.58 -20.20
N PRO A 62 -0.76 -1.13 -19.82
CA PRO A 62 -1.71 -0.52 -20.76
C PRO A 62 -1.13 0.74 -21.39
N LYS A 63 -1.62 1.09 -22.57
CA LYS A 63 -1.24 2.33 -23.22
C LYS A 63 -1.61 3.53 -22.36
N ALA A 64 -0.71 4.50 -22.28
CA ALA A 64 -0.98 5.79 -21.67
C ALA A 64 -1.86 6.61 -22.62
N GLU A 65 -3.17 6.45 -22.51
CA GLU A 65 -4.16 7.19 -23.30
C GLU A 65 -5.27 7.72 -22.40
N LEU A 66 -5.81 8.89 -22.75
CA LEU A 66 -7.00 9.42 -22.08
C LEU A 66 -8.22 8.62 -22.55
N LYS A 67 -8.86 7.98 -21.61
CA LYS A 67 -10.06 7.18 -21.84
C LYS A 67 -10.90 7.14 -20.58
N ASP A 68 -12.08 7.71 -20.63
CA ASP A 68 -13.00 7.65 -19.51
C ASP A 68 -13.50 6.24 -19.25
N GLY A 69 -13.59 5.88 -17.98
CA GLY A 69 -14.13 4.59 -17.56
C GLY A 69 -14.10 4.41 -16.06
N LYS A 70 -14.94 3.50 -15.58
CA LYS A 70 -14.96 3.13 -14.17
C LYS A 70 -14.07 1.92 -13.94
N SER A 71 -13.20 1.99 -12.96
CA SER A 71 -12.56 0.80 -12.41
C SER A 71 -13.40 0.28 -11.26
N VAL A 72 -13.72 -1.01 -11.27
CA VAL A 72 -14.47 -1.68 -10.21
C VAL A 72 -13.51 -2.39 -9.30
N ILE A 73 -13.54 -2.04 -8.02
CA ILE A 73 -12.70 -2.66 -7.01
C ILE A 73 -13.61 -3.39 -6.03
N THR A 74 -13.37 -4.69 -5.89
CA THR A 74 -13.98 -5.54 -4.87
C THR A 74 -12.92 -6.05 -3.92
N GLY A 75 -13.31 -6.55 -2.79
CA GLY A 75 -12.35 -7.21 -1.92
C GLY A 75 -12.83 -7.42 -0.50
N ARG A 76 -11.87 -7.81 0.34
CA ARG A 76 -12.10 -8.07 1.76
C ARG A 76 -10.91 -7.62 2.59
N LEU A 77 -11.17 -6.98 3.71
CA LEU A 77 -10.20 -6.76 4.78
C LEU A 77 -10.12 -8.05 5.62
N LEU A 78 -8.97 -8.70 5.60
CA LEU A 78 -8.72 -9.92 6.38
C LEU A 78 -8.47 -9.57 7.84
N ASP A 79 -8.96 -10.38 8.76
CA ASP A 79 -8.93 -10.15 10.21
C ASP A 79 -9.69 -8.86 10.63
N TYR A 80 -10.66 -8.43 9.83
CA TYR A 80 -11.50 -7.28 10.15
C TYR A 80 -12.62 -7.65 11.12
N GLU A 81 -12.79 -6.80 12.12
CA GLU A 81 -13.92 -6.84 13.04
C GLU A 81 -14.62 -5.48 13.03
N LYS A 82 -15.93 -5.48 12.95
CA LYS A 82 -16.73 -4.25 12.85
C LYS A 82 -16.40 -3.22 13.94
N HIS A 83 -16.13 -3.70 15.17
CA HIS A 83 -15.82 -2.82 16.31
C HIS A 83 -14.47 -2.11 16.21
N TYR A 84 -13.59 -2.50 15.28
CA TYR A 84 -12.34 -1.76 15.02
C TYR A 84 -12.63 -0.36 14.44
N ALA A 85 -13.79 -0.18 13.81
CA ALA A 85 -14.23 1.07 13.20
C ALA A 85 -13.11 1.72 12.34
N LEU A 86 -12.38 0.90 11.58
CA LEU A 86 -11.27 1.36 10.75
C LEU A 86 -11.82 2.11 9.53
N PRO A 87 -11.51 3.39 9.34
CA PRO A 87 -11.81 4.07 8.10
C PRO A 87 -11.02 3.43 6.96
N PHE A 88 -11.68 3.24 5.83
CA PHE A 88 -11.06 2.76 4.62
C PHE A 88 -11.40 3.72 3.49
N SER A 89 -10.41 4.22 2.81
CA SER A 89 -10.60 5.21 1.75
C SER A 89 -9.54 5.07 0.66
N CYS A 90 -9.77 5.74 -0.45
CA CYS A 90 -8.75 5.91 -1.48
C CYS A 90 -8.64 7.38 -1.89
N ARG A 91 -7.45 7.76 -2.32
CA ARG A 91 -7.11 9.09 -2.82
C ARG A 91 -6.63 9.01 -4.24
N ILE A 92 -7.23 9.82 -5.10
CA ILE A 92 -6.89 9.95 -6.51
C ILE A 92 -6.41 11.37 -6.77
N CYS A 93 -5.38 11.50 -7.60
CA CYS A 93 -5.04 12.78 -8.20
C CYS A 93 -5.76 12.87 -9.55
N ASP A 94 -6.66 13.83 -9.69
CA ASP A 94 -7.24 14.16 -11.00
C ASP A 94 -6.14 14.77 -11.90
N LEU A 95 -5.81 14.05 -12.96
CA LEU A 95 -4.74 14.42 -13.87
C LEU A 95 -5.00 15.72 -14.64
N LEU A 96 -6.25 16.13 -14.80
CA LEU A 96 -6.62 17.34 -15.54
C LEU A 96 -6.60 18.58 -14.66
N THR A 97 -7.01 18.44 -13.40
CA THR A 97 -7.12 19.58 -12.47
C THR A 97 -6.01 19.62 -11.42
N ALA A 98 -5.19 18.57 -11.32
CA ALA A 98 -4.20 18.32 -10.27
C ALA A 98 -4.77 18.40 -8.84
N LYS A 99 -6.06 18.12 -8.69
CA LYS A 99 -6.73 18.06 -7.39
C LYS A 99 -6.74 16.65 -6.86
N PHE A 100 -6.62 16.53 -5.55
CA PHE A 100 -6.81 15.26 -4.86
C PHE A 100 -8.27 15.11 -4.46
N GLU A 101 -8.82 13.93 -4.74
CA GLU A 101 -10.17 13.52 -4.34
C GLU A 101 -10.06 12.30 -3.42
N ASP A 102 -10.64 12.44 -2.22
CA ASP A 102 -10.74 11.36 -1.25
C ASP A 102 -12.11 10.70 -1.37
N THR A 103 -12.13 9.39 -1.52
CA THR A 103 -13.36 8.59 -1.56
C THR A 103 -13.37 7.61 -0.40
N GLU A 104 -14.36 7.73 0.48
CA GLU A 104 -14.58 6.76 1.55
C GLU A 104 -15.16 5.46 0.96
N ILE A 105 -14.61 4.32 1.40
CA ILE A 105 -15.02 2.99 0.96
C ILE A 105 -15.78 2.32 2.10
N LYS A 106 -17.05 2.03 1.85
CA LYS A 106 -17.89 1.35 2.83
C LYS A 106 -17.47 -0.12 2.96
N VAL A 107 -17.10 -0.51 4.17
CA VAL A 107 -16.79 -1.90 4.54
C VAL A 107 -18.01 -2.52 5.20
N ASN A 108 -18.42 -3.72 4.74
CA ASN A 108 -19.49 -4.50 5.34
C ASN A 108 -19.05 -5.14 6.66
N GLU A 109 -19.99 -5.67 7.42
CA GLU A 109 -19.72 -6.31 8.73
C GLU A 109 -18.76 -7.51 8.65
N ASP A 110 -18.76 -8.21 7.53
CA ASP A 110 -17.86 -9.33 7.23
C ASP A 110 -16.51 -8.94 6.64
N GLY A 111 -16.21 -7.64 6.59
CA GLY A 111 -14.99 -7.08 6.02
C GLY A 111 -14.99 -6.93 4.51
N THR A 112 -16.04 -7.35 3.80
CA THR A 112 -16.12 -7.18 2.35
C THR A 112 -16.39 -5.74 1.95
N PHE A 113 -15.94 -5.34 0.76
CA PHE A 113 -16.21 -4.03 0.21
C PHE A 113 -16.32 -4.07 -1.32
N ARG A 114 -16.98 -3.07 -1.87
CA ARG A 114 -17.05 -2.79 -3.30
C ARG A 114 -17.08 -1.28 -3.51
N THR A 115 -16.25 -0.79 -4.41
CA THR A 115 -16.24 0.60 -4.84
C THR A 115 -16.03 0.72 -6.34
N GLU A 116 -16.45 1.83 -6.90
CA GLU A 116 -16.23 2.19 -8.30
C GLU A 116 -15.50 3.53 -8.34
N ILE A 117 -14.42 3.58 -9.09
CA ILE A 117 -13.57 4.76 -9.20
C ILE A 117 -13.59 5.23 -10.65
N GLU A 118 -14.00 6.47 -10.88
CA GLU A 118 -13.97 7.09 -12.21
C GLU A 118 -12.55 7.49 -12.56
N LEU A 119 -12.07 7.04 -13.71
CA LEU A 119 -10.73 7.29 -14.18
C LEU A 119 -10.78 7.83 -15.61
N CYS A 120 -9.90 8.76 -15.93
CA CYS A 120 -9.70 9.26 -17.30
C CYS A 120 -8.43 8.69 -17.96
N ALA A 121 -7.63 7.92 -17.24
CA ALA A 121 -6.43 7.23 -17.73
C ALA A 121 -6.01 6.11 -16.76
N PRO A 122 -5.16 5.17 -17.18
CA PRO A 122 -4.48 4.28 -16.25
C PRO A 122 -3.67 5.09 -15.23
N THR A 123 -3.88 4.85 -13.93
CA THR A 123 -3.26 5.65 -12.88
C THR A 123 -3.04 4.86 -11.59
N THR A 124 -2.14 5.34 -10.75
CA THR A 124 -1.94 4.84 -9.40
C THR A 124 -2.85 5.58 -8.44
N VAL A 125 -3.56 4.82 -7.60
CA VAL A 125 -4.49 5.32 -6.58
C VAL A 125 -3.96 4.88 -5.22
N SER A 126 -3.88 5.80 -4.27
CA SER A 126 -3.42 5.51 -2.92
C SER A 126 -4.60 5.10 -2.04
N PHE A 127 -4.56 3.90 -1.49
CA PHE A 127 -5.53 3.40 -0.51
C PHE A 127 -5.01 3.63 0.90
N SER A 128 -5.91 3.92 1.83
CA SER A 128 -5.58 4.07 3.25
C SER A 128 -6.50 3.23 4.13
N VAL A 129 -5.91 2.57 5.12
CA VAL A 129 -6.61 1.84 6.17
C VAL A 129 -6.26 2.48 7.50
N GLY A 130 -7.27 2.90 8.26
CA GLY A 130 -7.02 3.72 9.42
C GLY A 130 -6.45 5.08 9.03
N ARG A 131 -5.53 5.62 9.84
CA ARG A 131 -4.96 6.96 9.62
C ARG A 131 -3.59 6.95 8.96
N ASP A 132 -2.80 5.90 9.21
CA ASP A 132 -1.35 5.91 8.94
C ASP A 132 -0.88 4.77 8.03
N ILE A 133 -1.78 3.91 7.56
CA ILE A 133 -1.42 2.78 6.71
C ILE A 133 -1.86 3.07 5.29
N TYR A 134 -0.90 3.17 4.39
CA TYR A 134 -1.12 3.49 2.97
C TYR A 134 -0.53 2.41 2.08
N PHE A 135 -1.17 2.16 0.94
CA PHE A 135 -0.62 1.35 -0.13
C PHE A 135 -1.17 1.79 -1.47
N ASP A 136 -0.35 1.69 -2.49
CA ASP A 136 -0.69 2.15 -3.83
C ASP A 136 -1.17 0.99 -4.70
N VAL A 137 -2.18 1.27 -5.54
CA VAL A 137 -2.80 0.31 -6.46
C VAL A 137 -2.90 0.95 -7.84
N PHE A 138 -2.39 0.27 -8.86
CA PHE A 138 -2.51 0.70 -10.24
C PHE A 138 -3.85 0.24 -10.81
N LEU A 139 -4.64 1.18 -11.28
CA LEU A 139 -5.98 0.98 -11.82
C LEU A 139 -6.08 1.39 -13.30
N VAL A 140 -7.00 0.75 -14.01
CA VAL A 140 -7.24 0.97 -15.44
C VAL A 140 -8.70 1.29 -15.67
N PRO A 141 -9.06 2.30 -16.50
CA PRO A 141 -10.43 2.57 -16.87
C PRO A 141 -11.11 1.33 -17.49
N GLY A 142 -12.24 0.93 -16.94
CA GLY A 142 -12.97 -0.29 -17.34
C GLY A 142 -12.39 -1.59 -16.78
N GLY A 143 -11.38 -1.50 -15.90
CA GLY A 143 -10.79 -2.67 -15.25
C GLY A 143 -11.59 -3.17 -14.05
N GLU A 144 -11.42 -4.43 -13.72
CA GLU A 144 -11.97 -5.07 -12.52
C GLU A 144 -10.81 -5.64 -11.70
N LEU A 145 -10.71 -5.26 -10.44
CA LEU A 145 -9.67 -5.71 -9.53
C LEU A 145 -10.33 -6.19 -8.24
N ASP A 146 -9.93 -7.39 -7.81
CA ASP A 146 -10.30 -7.91 -6.50
C ASP A 146 -9.06 -7.96 -5.60
N MET A 147 -9.20 -7.59 -4.32
CA MET A 147 -8.08 -7.58 -3.39
C MET A 147 -8.46 -8.06 -1.99
N ALA A 148 -7.65 -8.98 -1.44
CA ALA A 148 -7.74 -9.37 -0.04
C ALA A 148 -6.62 -8.67 0.74
N VAL A 149 -7.01 -7.70 1.57
CA VAL A 149 -6.10 -6.80 2.31
C VAL A 149 -5.78 -7.41 3.66
N ASN A 150 -4.53 -7.78 3.88
CA ASN A 150 -4.06 -8.38 5.12
C ASN A 150 -3.71 -7.29 6.14
N LEU A 151 -4.67 -6.93 6.99
CA LEU A 151 -4.51 -5.88 8.00
C LEU A 151 -3.33 -6.16 8.95
N ARG A 152 -3.08 -7.42 9.24
CA ARG A 152 -1.99 -7.85 10.13
C ARG A 152 -0.61 -7.55 9.54
N GLU A 153 -0.38 -7.92 8.27
CA GLU A 153 0.90 -7.66 7.61
C GLU A 153 1.10 -6.18 7.30
N LEU A 154 0.05 -5.47 6.90
CA LEU A 154 0.10 -4.02 6.71
C LEU A 154 0.49 -3.31 8.01
N SER A 155 -0.21 -3.59 9.11
CA SER A 155 0.09 -2.99 10.42
C SER A 155 1.52 -3.31 10.90
N ARG A 156 2.01 -4.52 10.64
CA ARG A 156 3.38 -4.92 11.00
C ARG A 156 4.43 -4.21 10.17
N SER A 157 4.18 -4.02 8.86
CA SER A 157 5.14 -3.35 7.98
C SER A 157 5.39 -1.90 8.37
N GLU A 158 4.37 -1.24 8.91
CA GLU A 158 4.44 0.15 9.37
C GLU A 158 4.95 0.29 10.82
N SER A 159 4.93 -0.79 11.59
CA SER A 159 5.37 -0.77 12.98
C SER A 159 6.89 -0.65 13.10
N LYS A 160 7.37 0.40 13.77
CA LYS A 160 8.80 0.59 14.08
C LYS A 160 9.40 -0.57 14.89
N LEU A 161 8.57 -1.24 15.71
CA LEU A 161 9.00 -2.35 16.58
C LEU A 161 9.00 -3.70 15.87
N LEU A 162 8.11 -3.88 14.89
CA LEU A 162 7.85 -5.15 14.21
C LEU A 162 8.37 -5.16 12.77
N LYS A 163 8.89 -4.04 12.26
CA LYS A 163 9.45 -3.95 10.92
C LYS A 163 10.51 -5.04 10.71
N GLY A 164 10.32 -5.85 9.68
CA GLY A 164 11.17 -7.02 9.39
C GLY A 164 10.79 -8.32 10.13
N LYS A 165 9.84 -8.30 11.07
CA LYS A 165 9.30 -9.50 11.72
C LYS A 165 7.95 -9.85 11.12
N ARG A 166 7.94 -10.34 9.89
CA ARG A 166 6.71 -10.70 9.19
C ARG A 166 6.01 -11.88 9.88
N ALA A 167 4.67 -11.83 9.95
CA ALA A 167 3.86 -12.94 10.44
C ALA A 167 3.71 -14.08 9.40
N GLY A 168 4.12 -13.82 8.18
CA GLY A 168 3.94 -14.70 7.02
C GLY A 168 2.73 -14.27 6.18
N GLY A 169 2.86 -14.39 4.87
CA GLY A 169 1.85 -13.94 3.92
C GLY A 169 2.20 -12.59 3.26
N LYS A 170 1.34 -12.21 2.32
CA LYS A 170 1.46 -10.94 1.61
C LYS A 170 0.66 -9.85 2.31
N LYS A 171 1.03 -8.59 2.08
CA LYS A 171 0.26 -7.41 2.55
C LYS A 171 -1.11 -7.33 1.88
N VAL A 172 -1.16 -7.56 0.57
CA VAL A 172 -2.40 -7.64 -0.21
C VAL A 172 -2.27 -8.77 -1.25
N TYR A 173 -3.36 -9.45 -1.48
CA TYR A 173 -3.51 -10.45 -2.53
C TYR A 173 -4.40 -9.86 -3.61
N PHE A 174 -3.98 -9.90 -4.87
CA PHE A 174 -4.70 -9.29 -5.97
C PHE A 174 -5.20 -10.33 -6.97
N SER A 175 -6.38 -10.09 -7.57
CA SER A 175 -6.87 -10.80 -8.75
C SER A 175 -7.57 -9.86 -9.72
N GLY A 176 -7.60 -10.21 -11.01
CA GLY A 176 -8.20 -9.38 -12.05
C GLY A 176 -7.20 -8.53 -12.82
N THR A 177 -7.63 -7.37 -13.30
CA THR A 177 -6.86 -6.48 -14.18
C THR A 177 -5.61 -5.95 -13.47
N MET A 178 -4.45 -6.12 -14.10
CA MET A 178 -3.15 -5.68 -13.59
C MET A 178 -2.77 -6.25 -12.21
N ALA A 179 -3.34 -7.39 -11.83
CA ALA A 179 -3.10 -8.01 -10.52
C ALA A 179 -1.61 -8.31 -10.27
N ALA A 180 -0.88 -8.78 -11.29
CA ALA A 180 0.55 -9.07 -11.18
C ALA A 180 1.40 -7.81 -10.97
N LEU A 181 1.06 -6.71 -11.66
CA LEU A 181 1.72 -5.43 -11.46
C LEU A 181 1.50 -4.91 -10.05
N ASN A 182 0.26 -4.96 -9.55
CA ASN A 182 -0.07 -4.54 -8.19
C ASN A 182 0.62 -5.40 -7.13
N ASP A 183 0.78 -6.69 -7.38
CA ASP A 183 1.53 -7.59 -6.51
C ASP A 183 3.02 -7.22 -6.44
N GLU A 184 3.64 -6.86 -7.57
CA GLU A 184 5.02 -6.37 -7.59
C GLU A 184 5.16 -5.03 -6.86
N MET A 185 4.26 -4.08 -7.11
CA MET A 185 4.30 -2.75 -6.47
C MET A 185 4.27 -2.85 -4.94
N ILE A 186 3.38 -3.70 -4.38
CA ILE A 186 3.24 -3.78 -2.92
C ILE A 186 4.31 -4.65 -2.24
N THR A 187 4.99 -5.50 -3.00
CA THR A 187 6.09 -6.34 -2.49
C THR A 187 7.47 -5.74 -2.71
N ASP A 188 7.57 -4.66 -3.46
CA ASP A 188 8.84 -3.98 -3.73
C ASP A 188 9.34 -3.21 -2.50
N ASP A 189 10.18 -3.86 -1.70
CA ASP A 189 10.82 -3.27 -0.54
C ASP A 189 12.11 -2.47 -0.91
N GLU A 190 12.60 -2.56 -2.16
CA GLU A 190 13.84 -1.90 -2.59
C GLU A 190 13.62 -0.42 -2.96
N HIS A 191 12.37 -0.02 -3.19
CA HIS A 191 11.98 1.37 -3.49
C HIS A 191 12.92 2.08 -4.46
N LEU A 192 13.15 1.50 -5.67
CA LEU A 192 14.03 2.10 -6.68
C LEU A 192 13.68 3.56 -7.00
N MET A 193 12.45 3.96 -6.72
CA MET A 193 11.91 5.30 -6.92
C MET A 193 11.39 5.88 -5.60
N ASP A 194 12.26 6.07 -4.62
CA ASP A 194 11.91 6.86 -3.43
C ASP A 194 12.05 8.36 -3.73
N VAL A 195 11.06 8.90 -4.41
CA VAL A 195 10.98 10.32 -4.76
C VAL A 195 11.00 11.22 -3.54
N TRP A 196 10.23 10.84 -2.51
CA TRP A 196 10.15 11.60 -1.27
C TRP A 196 11.46 11.56 -0.50
N GLY A 197 12.11 10.42 -0.44
CA GLY A 197 13.45 10.29 0.13
C GLY A 197 14.48 11.11 -0.63
N MET A 198 14.44 11.11 -1.96
CA MET A 198 15.34 11.91 -2.77
C MET A 198 15.21 13.42 -2.50
N VAL A 199 13.99 13.93 -2.34
CA VAL A 199 13.73 15.37 -2.14
C VAL A 199 13.93 15.77 -0.68
N HIS A 200 13.40 15.00 0.29
CA HIS A 200 13.37 15.45 1.68
C HIS A 200 14.63 15.13 2.49
N TRP A 201 15.29 14.01 2.23
CA TRP A 201 16.45 13.61 3.04
C TRP A 201 17.74 14.35 2.70
N ASN A 202 17.83 14.95 1.49
CA ASN A 202 19.00 15.69 1.03
C ASN A 202 18.78 17.21 0.97
N MET A 203 17.73 17.73 1.60
CA MET A 203 17.39 19.17 1.52
C MET A 203 18.55 20.09 1.91
N ASN A 204 19.32 19.77 2.96
CA ASN A 204 20.43 20.60 3.39
C ASN A 204 21.54 20.70 2.35
N ASP A 205 21.82 19.61 1.63
CA ASP A 205 22.83 19.61 0.57
C ASP A 205 22.32 20.33 -0.67
N LEU A 206 21.02 20.18 -0.98
CA LEU A 206 20.39 20.83 -2.14
C LEU A 206 20.30 22.36 -1.99
N TYR A 207 20.05 22.87 -0.79
CA TYR A 207 19.98 24.32 -0.53
C TYR A 207 21.29 25.06 -0.78
N ASN A 208 22.43 24.39 -0.69
CA ASN A 208 23.74 24.97 -0.91
C ASN A 208 24.22 24.87 -2.36
N MET A 209 23.43 24.26 -3.25
CA MET A 209 23.80 24.11 -4.66
C MET A 209 23.43 25.35 -5.48
N THR A 210 24.31 25.70 -6.42
CA THR A 210 23.94 26.61 -7.51
C THR A 210 22.91 25.89 -8.43
N ALA A 211 22.15 26.67 -9.21
CA ALA A 211 21.18 26.10 -10.17
C ALA A 211 21.81 25.10 -11.14
N GLY A 212 23.05 25.34 -11.57
CA GLY A 212 23.79 24.41 -12.43
C GLY A 212 24.17 23.12 -11.75
N GLN A 213 24.60 23.18 -10.48
CA GLN A 213 24.89 21.99 -9.66
C GLN A 213 23.62 21.17 -9.36
N TYR A 214 22.53 21.85 -9.04
CA TYR A 214 21.23 21.21 -8.80
C TYR A 214 20.75 20.45 -10.05
N LYS A 215 20.78 21.11 -11.22
CA LYS A 215 20.44 20.47 -12.50
C LYS A 215 21.33 19.24 -12.78
N ALA A 216 22.64 19.37 -12.61
CA ALA A 216 23.58 18.27 -12.84
C ALA A 216 23.34 17.10 -11.86
N TYR A 217 23.02 17.40 -10.60
CA TYR A 217 22.68 16.39 -9.58
C TYR A 217 21.45 15.58 -10.02
N TRP A 218 20.35 16.25 -10.41
CA TRP A 218 19.11 15.55 -10.80
C TRP A 218 19.26 14.77 -12.11
N LEU A 219 19.96 15.30 -13.11
CA LEU A 219 20.24 14.56 -14.34
C LEU A 219 21.06 13.29 -14.05
N LYS A 220 22.04 13.39 -13.17
CA LYS A 220 22.83 12.22 -12.75
C LYS A 220 21.94 11.19 -12.05
N LYS A 221 21.06 11.60 -11.12
CA LYS A 221 20.13 10.72 -10.43
C LYS A 221 19.15 10.03 -11.38
N TYR A 222 18.60 10.80 -12.32
CA TYR A 222 17.73 10.27 -13.38
C TYR A 222 18.41 9.15 -14.17
N GLU A 223 19.64 9.36 -14.65
CA GLU A 223 20.39 8.38 -15.45
C GLU A 223 20.77 7.15 -14.61
N GLU A 224 21.19 7.33 -13.37
CA GLU A 224 21.48 6.23 -12.44
C GLU A 224 20.24 5.36 -12.20
N THR A 225 19.09 5.98 -11.89
CA THR A 225 17.82 5.30 -11.65
C THR A 225 17.35 4.58 -12.92
N LYS A 226 17.37 5.24 -14.07
CA LYS A 226 17.03 4.65 -15.36
C LYS A 226 17.89 3.43 -15.68
N SER A 227 19.19 3.53 -15.47
CA SER A 227 20.11 2.41 -15.67
C SER A 227 19.80 1.23 -14.73
N ALA A 228 19.51 1.52 -13.45
CA ALA A 228 19.14 0.50 -12.47
C ALA A 228 17.84 -0.22 -12.89
N ILE A 229 16.80 0.51 -13.28
CA ILE A 229 15.52 -0.04 -13.73
C ILE A 229 15.73 -0.92 -14.99
N CYS A 230 16.47 -0.41 -15.98
CA CYS A 230 16.71 -1.14 -17.23
C CYS A 230 17.50 -2.45 -17.02
N SER A 231 18.42 -2.46 -16.07
CA SER A 231 19.26 -3.64 -15.77
C SER A 231 18.57 -4.64 -14.86
N ASP A 232 17.49 -4.28 -14.21
CA ASP A 232 16.77 -5.15 -13.30
C ASP A 232 16.01 -6.26 -14.05
N LYS A 233 16.41 -7.50 -13.77
CA LYS A 233 15.79 -8.70 -14.34
C LYS A 233 14.81 -9.40 -13.39
N LYS A 234 14.70 -8.91 -12.15
CA LYS A 234 13.81 -9.50 -11.14
C LYS A 234 12.36 -9.04 -11.36
N ARG A 235 12.19 -7.80 -11.80
CA ARG A 235 10.87 -7.17 -12.01
C ARG A 235 10.32 -7.46 -13.39
N SER A 236 9.00 -7.54 -13.52
CA SER A 236 8.32 -7.69 -14.81
C SER A 236 8.59 -6.51 -15.75
N GLN A 237 8.36 -6.73 -17.05
CA GLN A 237 8.50 -5.65 -18.03
C GLN A 237 7.48 -4.53 -17.77
N ALA A 238 6.25 -4.87 -17.35
CA ALA A 238 5.21 -3.91 -17.04
C ALA A 238 5.64 -3.01 -15.88
N TYR A 239 6.15 -3.58 -14.79
CA TYR A 239 6.59 -2.80 -13.64
C TYR A 239 7.80 -1.92 -13.97
N ARG A 240 8.80 -2.42 -14.71
CA ARG A 240 9.91 -1.59 -15.17
C ARG A 240 9.45 -0.42 -16.05
N ASN A 241 8.49 -0.65 -16.94
CA ASN A 241 7.95 0.43 -17.78
C ASN A 241 7.21 1.49 -16.95
N LEU A 242 6.48 1.08 -15.91
CA LEU A 242 5.84 2.01 -14.98
C LEU A 242 6.88 2.86 -14.24
N LEU A 243 7.92 2.23 -13.68
CA LEU A 243 9.01 2.93 -13.00
C LEU A 243 9.77 3.89 -13.94
N LEU A 244 10.00 3.50 -15.19
CA LEU A 244 10.62 4.39 -16.19
C LEU A 244 9.75 5.60 -16.49
N ALA A 245 8.43 5.41 -16.66
CA ALA A 245 7.49 6.50 -16.87
C ALA A 245 7.46 7.48 -15.68
N GLN A 246 7.48 6.97 -14.46
CA GLN A 246 7.59 7.77 -13.24
C GLN A 246 8.91 8.54 -13.17
N ASN A 247 10.02 7.89 -13.51
CA ASN A 247 11.35 8.53 -13.54
C ASN A 247 11.43 9.65 -14.61
N ASP A 248 10.85 9.41 -15.80
CA ASP A 248 10.77 10.42 -16.86
C ASP A 248 9.94 11.64 -16.43
N LEU A 249 8.80 11.41 -15.75
CA LEU A 249 7.95 12.49 -15.23
C LEU A 249 8.70 13.36 -14.22
N LEU A 250 9.47 12.76 -13.31
CA LEU A 250 10.26 13.51 -12.32
C LEU A 250 11.35 14.37 -12.92
N CYS A 251 11.90 13.99 -14.06
CA CYS A 251 12.91 14.79 -14.74
C CYS A 251 12.32 16.00 -15.48
N THR A 252 11.01 16.03 -15.70
CA THR A 252 10.30 17.11 -16.41
C THR A 252 9.70 18.16 -15.46
N LEU A 253 9.66 17.89 -14.17
CA LEU A 253 9.22 18.81 -13.11
C LEU A 253 10.40 19.62 -12.57
#